data_cf25ee61d296f215fb081a342c042924
#
_entry.id   cf25ee61d296f215fb081a342c042924
#
_cell.length_a   1.000
_cell.length_b   1.000
_cell.length_c   1.000
_cell.angle_alpha   90.00
_cell.angle_beta   90.00
_cell.angle_gamma   90.00
#
_symmetry.space_group_name_H-M   'P 1'
#
loop_
_entity.id
_entity.type
_entity.pdbx_description
1 polymer ?
#
loop_
_entity_poly.entity_id
_entity_poly.type
_entity_poly.pdbx_seq_one_letter_code
_entity_poly.pdbx_strand_id
1 'polypeptide(L)' 'MQRGRGVDPSSKEGELALMFLRLFRSLDALVGGDDAKSREWLHAMNDHVSGVPAERIRTVEGLVDVVQYLDAMRGKL' A
#
# COMPACT_ATOMS: atom_id res chain seq x y z
N MET A 1 -10.92 27.36 3.41
CA MET A 1 -11.26 26.82 3.41
C MET A 1 -11.46 25.94 3.26
N GLN A 2 -11.54 25.46 3.20
CA GLN A 2 -11.77 24.62 3.19
C GLN A 2 -12.01 23.95 3.12
N ARG A 3 -12.18 23.67 2.90
CA ARG A 3 -12.46 23.01 2.89
C ARG A 3 -12.53 22.00 3.11
N GLY A 4 -12.51 21.98 3.17
CA GLY A 4 -12.49 20.99 3.84
C GLY A 4 -12.72 19.66 3.61
N ARG A 5 -13.13 19.39 2.66
CA ARG A 5 -13.30 18.16 2.44
C ARG A 5 -12.32 17.73 1.58
N GLY A 6 -11.97 17.07 1.02
CA GLY A 6 -10.88 16.67 0.19
C GLY A 6 -9.60 16.58 0.98
N VAL A 7 -8.68 15.81 0.49
CA VAL A 7 -7.39 15.66 1.14
C VAL A 7 -6.35 16.48 0.37
N ASP A 8 -5.63 17.33 1.08
CA ASP A 8 -4.55 18.10 0.49
C ASP A 8 -3.33 17.21 0.29
N PRO A 9 -2.88 16.98 -0.94
CA PRO A 9 -1.73 16.09 -1.17
C PRO A 9 -0.44 16.56 -0.52
N SER A 10 -0.35 17.82 -0.16
CA SER A 10 0.87 18.33 0.48
C SER A 10 0.84 18.15 2.00
N SER A 11 -0.30 17.73 2.57
CA SER A 11 -0.39 17.46 3.99
C SER A 11 0.04 16.03 4.30
N LYS A 12 0.26 15.75 5.59
CA LYS A 12 0.57 14.40 6.02
C LYS A 12 -0.52 13.41 5.66
N GLU A 13 -1.76 13.81 5.87
CA GLU A 13 -2.89 12.94 5.54
C GLU A 13 -2.96 12.69 4.05
N GLY A 14 -2.68 13.73 3.25
CA GLY A 14 -2.64 13.56 1.80
C GLY A 14 -1.55 12.63 1.35
N GLU A 15 -0.38 12.72 1.98
CA GLU A 15 0.73 11.83 1.67
C GLU A 15 0.39 10.39 2.00
N LEU A 16 -0.22 10.16 3.15
CA LEU A 16 -0.63 8.82 3.54
C LEU A 16 -1.69 8.26 2.59
N ALA A 17 -2.66 9.09 2.22
CA ALA A 17 -3.70 8.66 1.28
C ALA A 17 -3.09 8.25 -0.06
N LEU A 18 -2.11 9.01 -0.54
CA LEU A 18 -1.43 8.67 -1.79
C LEU A 18 -0.65 7.37 -1.67
N MET A 19 -0.04 7.13 -0.52
CA MET A 19 0.70 5.88 -0.30
C MET A 19 -0.22 4.68 -0.29
N PHE A 20 -1.40 4.79 0.33
CA PHE A 20 -2.38 3.73 0.30
C PHE A 20 -2.90 3.48 -1.11
N LEU A 21 -3.11 4.56 -1.87
CA LEU A 21 -3.55 4.42 -3.25
C LEU A 21 -2.49 3.69 -4.08
N ARG A 22 -1.23 4.05 -3.91
CA ARG A 22 -0.14 3.36 -4.60
C ARG A 22 -0.06 1.90 -4.20
N LEU A 23 -0.23 1.62 -2.92
CA LEU A 23 -0.21 0.26 -2.41
C LEU A 23 -1.28 -0.58 -3.10
N PHE A 24 -2.52 -0.10 -3.11
CA PHE A 24 -3.61 -0.88 -3.68
C PHE A 24 -3.48 -1.03 -5.19
N ARG A 25 -2.99 -0.01 -5.89
CA ARG A 25 -2.76 -0.12 -7.32
C ARG A 25 -1.67 -1.11 -7.65
N SER A 26 -0.58 -1.08 -6.89
CA SER A 26 0.53 -2.00 -7.14
C SER A 26 0.14 -3.42 -6.78
N LEU A 27 -0.62 -3.59 -5.70
CA LEU A 27 -1.09 -4.92 -5.31
C LEU A 27 -2.05 -5.47 -6.36
N ASP A 28 -2.97 -4.64 -6.83
CA ASP A 28 -3.92 -5.05 -7.86
C ASP A 28 -3.19 -5.53 -9.12
N ALA A 29 -2.15 -4.80 -9.52
CA ALA A 29 -1.35 -5.19 -10.67
C ALA A 29 -0.65 -6.52 -10.43
N LEU A 30 -0.14 -6.73 -9.21
CA LEU A 30 0.58 -7.95 -8.87
C LEU A 30 -0.32 -9.18 -8.92
N VAL A 31 -1.56 -9.06 -8.46
CA VAL A 31 -2.49 -10.20 -8.40
C VAL A 31 -3.45 -10.25 -9.59
N GLY A 32 -3.28 -9.37 -10.57
CA GLY A 32 -4.11 -9.37 -11.76
C GLY A 32 -5.57 -9.05 -11.51
N GLY A 33 -5.85 -8.19 -10.53
CA GLY A 33 -7.20 -7.78 -10.23
C GLY A 33 -8.01 -8.77 -9.41
N ASP A 34 -7.38 -9.82 -8.88
CA ASP A 34 -8.07 -10.86 -8.12
C ASP A 34 -8.16 -10.46 -6.65
N ASP A 35 -9.37 -10.12 -6.19
CA ASP A 35 -9.58 -9.68 -4.80
C ASP A 35 -9.22 -10.75 -3.77
N ALA A 36 -9.51 -12.01 -4.08
CA ALA A 36 -9.18 -13.10 -3.16
C ALA A 36 -7.67 -13.21 -2.99
N LYS A 37 -6.93 -13.08 -4.08
CA LYS A 37 -5.47 -13.12 -4.02
C LYS A 37 -4.91 -11.91 -3.29
N SER A 38 -5.53 -10.74 -3.46
CA SER A 38 -5.12 -9.54 -2.72
C SER A 38 -5.23 -9.77 -1.22
N ARG A 39 -6.37 -10.30 -0.78
CA ARG A 39 -6.58 -10.57 0.64
C ARG A 39 -5.61 -11.61 1.16
N GLU A 40 -5.39 -12.65 0.38
CA GLU A 40 -4.44 -13.70 0.76
C GLU A 40 -3.04 -13.12 0.93
N TRP A 41 -2.61 -12.29 -0.01
CA TRP A 41 -1.28 -11.67 0.06
C TRP A 41 -1.16 -10.78 1.30
N LEU A 42 -2.20 -9.99 1.58
CA LEU A 42 -2.16 -9.05 2.70
C LEU A 42 -2.09 -9.75 4.05
N HIS A 43 -2.66 -10.94 4.16
CA HIS A 43 -2.77 -11.62 5.45
C HIS A 43 -1.76 -12.76 5.64
N ALA A 44 -0.87 -12.97 4.69
CA ALA A 44 0.16 -14.00 4.80
C ALA A 44 1.47 -13.39 5.26
N MET A 45 2.25 -14.16 5.99
CA MET A 45 3.60 -13.74 6.38
C MET A 45 4.44 -13.52 5.12
N ASN A 46 5.18 -12.43 5.11
CA ASN A 46 6.01 -12.07 3.96
C ASN A 46 7.37 -11.59 4.45
N ASP A 47 8.39 -12.38 4.16
CA ASP A 47 9.75 -12.06 4.62
C ASP A 47 10.30 -10.78 4.00
N HIS A 48 9.84 -10.44 2.81
CA HIS A 48 10.33 -9.25 2.13
C HIS A 48 9.88 -7.96 2.81
N VAL A 49 8.76 -8.00 3.52
CA VAL A 49 8.27 -6.84 4.26
C VAL A 49 8.34 -7.05 5.76
N SER A 50 9.01 -8.10 6.19
CA SER A 50 9.31 -8.40 7.60
C SER A 50 8.06 -8.60 8.44
N GLY A 51 7.07 -9.28 7.89
CA GLY A 51 5.86 -9.58 8.63
C GLY A 51 4.65 -9.76 7.76
N VAL A 52 3.47 -9.66 8.36
CA VAL A 52 2.21 -9.71 7.65
C VAL A 52 1.90 -8.33 7.10
N PRO A 53 1.77 -8.17 5.78
CA PRO A 53 1.58 -6.83 5.20
C PRO A 53 0.43 -6.05 5.82
N ALA A 54 -0.71 -6.70 6.09
CA ALA A 54 -1.86 -6.01 6.69
C ALA A 54 -1.52 -5.42 8.06
N GLU A 55 -0.58 -6.02 8.78
CA GLU A 55 -0.13 -5.49 10.06
C GLU A 55 0.94 -4.43 9.88
N ARG A 56 1.83 -4.65 8.93
CA ARG A 56 2.92 -3.70 8.68
C ARG A 56 2.39 -2.33 8.25
N ILE A 57 1.33 -2.29 7.46
CA ILE A 57 0.80 -1.02 6.95
C ILE A 57 0.10 -0.20 8.02
N ARG A 58 0.03 -0.68 9.26
CA ARG A 58 -0.55 0.07 10.37
C ARG A 58 0.39 1.14 10.90
N THR A 59 1.66 1.08 10.53
CA THR A 59 2.63 2.13 10.86
C THR A 59 3.12 2.75 9.56
N VAL A 60 3.59 4.01 9.66
CA VAL A 60 4.11 4.70 8.49
C VAL A 60 5.33 3.97 7.93
N GLU A 61 6.22 3.54 8.81
CA GLU A 61 7.42 2.83 8.39
C GLU A 61 7.08 1.54 7.65
N GLY A 62 6.16 0.77 8.21
CA GLY A 62 5.73 -0.47 7.56
C GLY A 62 5.00 -0.22 6.26
N LEU A 63 4.17 0.81 6.21
CA LEU A 63 3.48 1.19 4.99
C LEU A 63 4.47 1.52 3.88
N VAL A 64 5.51 2.30 4.21
CA VAL A 64 6.54 2.64 3.23
C VAL A 64 7.23 1.38 2.73
N ASP A 65 7.59 0.48 3.63
CA ASP A 65 8.25 -0.78 3.26
C ASP A 65 7.40 -1.59 2.30
N VAL A 66 6.11 -1.74 2.60
CA VAL A 66 5.21 -2.53 1.76
C VAL A 66 5.03 -1.87 0.40
N VAL A 67 4.85 -0.55 0.37
CA VAL A 67 4.68 0.17 -0.89
C VAL A 67 5.93 0.04 -1.75
N GLN A 68 7.11 0.19 -1.15
CA GLN A 68 8.36 0.07 -1.90
C GLN A 68 8.54 -1.33 -2.48
N TYR A 69 8.20 -2.35 -1.69
CA TYR A 69 8.29 -3.72 -2.17
C TYR A 69 7.35 -3.95 -3.36
N LEU A 70 6.10 -3.51 -3.22
CA LEU A 70 5.11 -3.68 -4.30
C LEU A 70 5.49 -2.90 -5.54
N ASP A 71 6.02 -1.68 -5.38
CA ASP A 71 6.48 -0.89 -6.53
C ASP A 71 7.61 -1.59 -7.25
N ALA A 72 8.54 -2.18 -6.50
CA ALA A 72 9.66 -2.90 -7.10
C ALA A 72 9.17 -4.13 -7.86
N MET A 73 8.21 -4.86 -7.31
CA MET A 73 7.65 -6.04 -7.98
C MET A 73 6.88 -5.64 -9.22
N ARG A 74 6.12 -4.54 -9.12
CA ARG A 74 5.37 -4.02 -10.26
C ARG A 74 6.28 -3.63 -11.41
N GLY A 75 7.44 -3.08 -11.09
CA GLY A 75 8.41 -2.70 -12.11
C GLY A 75 9.00 -3.88 -12.85
N LYS A 76 8.84 -5.09 -12.33
CA LYS A 76 9.35 -6.30 -12.98
C LYS A 76 8.30 -7.02 -13.81
N LEU A 77 7.08 -6.55 -13.75
CA LEU A 77 6.02 -7.14 -14.56
C LEU A 77 6.09 -6.62 -15.99
#